data_34e4c71077d814544f67bc2fcad233d9
#
_entry.id   34e4c71077d814544f67bc2fcad233d9
#
_cell.length_a   1.000
_cell.length_b   1.000
_cell.length_c   1.000
_cell.angle_alpha   90.00
_cell.angle_beta   90.00
_cell.angle_gamma   90.00
#
_symmetry.space_group_name_H-M   'P 1'
#
loop_
_entity.id
_entity.type
_entity.pdbx_description
1 polymer ?
#
loop_
_entity_poly.entity_id
_entity_poly.type
_entity_poly.pdbx_seq_one_letter_code
_entity_poly.pdbx_strand_id
1 'polypeptide(L)'
;MSVQPKVPMRVRLATLLLPPLGLIMLWRSGQVGLFRKLFGTLGVLLYCIVYAALIIWLLMRFTPLEVEWRGGFPPVLTFHKTDPNYDAVEAHRARQAAQPATLTTNAPVARSRYWSGFRGPNRDGHYTELPIRTNWPATGLRPLWRQPVGGGYASFAIAEGSAFTIEQRRDTEAITCYDIVTGRELWARSYAAFFTESMGGEGPRATPTYDEGRIYSLGGTGEFYCLDAATGNVLWRKNILTENGALNLTWAQSASPLIVEDKLIVAPGGANGRSVVAYHKLTGERIWGSLNEEAAYSSPMRVTLAGQPQLLVVVLDRVVGLRIEDGSVLWEFPWTVQMNNRNIAQPVILGTNRFLLSAGYGTGCVAVEVTRSENTFAAREVWRNKNLKNKFSSSVFWQGHIYGLDEDMLVCIDAETGARRWKAGRYEYGQVLLADGQLIVLCGNGDLAIALATPEKHDELIRFPAIEGKTWNHPAIGEGYLLVRNALEMTCFDIAAGR
;
A
#
# COMPACT_ATOMS: atom_id res chain seq x y z
N MET A 1 -32.82 21.01 -57.11
CA MET A 1 -32.34 20.90 -55.69
C MET A 1 -33.29 19.99 -54.95
N SER A 2 -32.99 18.73 -54.76
CA SER A 2 -33.82 17.77 -54.00
C SER A 2 -33.74 18.14 -52.51
N VAL A 3 -34.86 18.54 -51.92
CA VAL A 3 -34.99 18.75 -50.47
C VAL A 3 -34.72 17.42 -49.80
N GLN A 4 -33.55 17.31 -49.14
CA GLN A 4 -33.19 16.09 -48.42
C GLN A 4 -34.11 15.89 -47.20
N PRO A 5 -34.73 14.73 -47.02
CA PRO A 5 -35.67 14.50 -45.94
C PRO A 5 -34.97 14.71 -44.57
N LYS A 6 -35.49 15.64 -43.77
CA LYS A 6 -35.02 15.93 -42.41
C LYS A 6 -35.44 14.78 -41.49
N VAL A 7 -34.61 14.43 -40.53
CA VAL A 7 -34.97 13.46 -39.47
C VAL A 7 -36.24 13.93 -38.77
N PRO A 8 -37.29 13.10 -38.68
CA PRO A 8 -38.59 13.48 -38.11
C PRO A 8 -38.45 14.06 -36.69
N MET A 9 -39.22 15.10 -36.38
CA MET A 9 -39.15 15.81 -35.10
C MET A 9 -39.36 14.86 -33.89
N ARG A 10 -40.24 13.86 -34.03
CA ARG A 10 -40.49 12.82 -33.03
C ARG A 10 -39.23 12.00 -32.70
N VAL A 11 -38.43 11.68 -33.73
CA VAL A 11 -37.14 10.96 -33.55
C VAL A 11 -36.13 11.83 -32.79
N ARG A 12 -36.07 13.14 -33.12
CA ARG A 12 -35.18 14.09 -32.43
C ARG A 12 -35.56 14.26 -30.97
N LEU A 13 -36.86 14.42 -30.66
CA LEU A 13 -37.37 14.52 -29.29
C LEU A 13 -37.14 13.24 -28.50
N ALA A 14 -37.41 12.08 -29.12
CA ALA A 14 -37.13 10.80 -28.48
C ALA A 14 -35.60 10.59 -28.19
N THR A 15 -34.74 11.02 -29.11
CA THR A 15 -33.29 10.97 -28.92
C THR A 15 -32.84 11.88 -27.78
N LEU A 16 -33.46 13.02 -27.61
CA LEU A 16 -33.08 13.99 -26.56
C LEU A 16 -33.50 13.54 -25.17
N LEU A 17 -34.71 12.96 -25.04
CA LEU A 17 -35.31 12.58 -23.76
C LEU A 17 -34.97 11.13 -23.35
N LEU A 18 -34.94 10.22 -24.32
CA LEU A 18 -34.72 8.80 -24.15
C LEU A 18 -33.83 8.27 -25.31
N PRO A 19 -32.52 8.48 -25.27
CA PRO A 19 -31.59 8.19 -26.37
C PRO A 19 -31.75 6.79 -26.98
N PRO A 20 -31.90 5.69 -26.18
CA PRO A 20 -32.11 4.34 -26.75
C PRO A 20 -33.40 4.23 -27.60
N LEU A 21 -34.49 4.90 -27.18
CA LEU A 21 -35.73 4.92 -27.93
C LEU A 21 -35.57 5.71 -29.24
N GLY A 22 -34.86 6.85 -29.18
CA GLY A 22 -34.52 7.63 -30.35
C GLY A 22 -33.75 6.85 -31.40
N LEU A 23 -32.83 5.99 -30.97
CA LEU A 23 -32.05 5.11 -31.83
C LEU A 23 -32.96 4.07 -32.53
N ILE A 24 -33.83 3.41 -31.79
CA ILE A 24 -34.80 2.45 -32.35
C ILE A 24 -35.69 3.13 -33.39
N MET A 25 -36.19 4.31 -33.09
CA MET A 25 -37.02 5.08 -34.01
C MET A 25 -36.25 5.53 -35.25
N LEU A 26 -34.99 5.91 -35.14
CA LEU A 26 -34.11 6.25 -36.27
C LEU A 26 -33.96 5.08 -37.24
N TRP A 27 -33.71 3.88 -36.72
CA TRP A 27 -33.53 2.69 -37.54
C TRP A 27 -34.84 2.18 -38.16
N ARG A 28 -35.98 2.35 -37.50
CA ARG A 28 -37.32 2.02 -38.03
C ARG A 28 -37.83 3.03 -39.05
N SER A 29 -37.20 4.21 -39.13
CA SER A 29 -37.62 5.23 -40.11
C SER A 29 -37.22 4.85 -41.54
N GLY A 30 -38.17 4.60 -42.39
CA GLY A 30 -37.96 4.38 -43.83
C GLY A 30 -37.53 5.62 -44.62
N GLN A 31 -37.62 6.82 -44.03
CA GLN A 31 -37.31 8.10 -44.69
C GLN A 31 -35.83 8.50 -44.57
N VAL A 32 -35.00 7.79 -43.79
CA VAL A 32 -33.60 8.13 -43.53
C VAL A 32 -32.68 7.12 -44.20
N GLY A 33 -31.79 7.60 -45.09
CA GLY A 33 -30.82 6.76 -45.79
C GLY A 33 -29.78 6.14 -44.84
N LEU A 34 -29.18 5.01 -45.27
CA LEU A 34 -28.25 4.19 -44.46
C LEU A 34 -27.08 4.99 -43.86
N PHE A 35 -26.43 5.84 -44.67
CA PHE A 35 -25.31 6.68 -44.22
C PHE A 35 -25.73 7.61 -43.06
N ARG A 36 -26.92 8.23 -43.17
CA ARG A 36 -27.45 9.10 -42.10
C ARG A 36 -27.86 8.32 -40.86
N LYS A 37 -28.31 7.07 -41.01
CA LYS A 37 -28.56 6.17 -39.87
C LYS A 37 -27.26 5.83 -39.12
N LEU A 38 -26.20 5.53 -39.85
CA LEU A 38 -24.88 5.23 -39.24
C LEU A 38 -24.32 6.46 -38.51
N PHE A 39 -24.25 7.62 -39.15
CA PHE A 39 -23.80 8.86 -38.50
C PHE A 39 -24.73 9.28 -37.35
N GLY A 40 -26.03 9.12 -37.51
CA GLY A 40 -27.01 9.37 -36.46
C GLY A 40 -26.83 8.42 -35.27
N THR A 41 -26.51 7.15 -35.51
CA THR A 41 -26.19 6.16 -34.45
C THR A 41 -24.96 6.56 -33.69
N LEU A 42 -23.86 6.94 -34.36
CA LEU A 42 -22.64 7.40 -33.72
C LEU A 42 -22.92 8.66 -32.87
N GLY A 43 -23.68 9.63 -33.40
CA GLY A 43 -24.08 10.82 -32.64
C GLY A 43 -24.95 10.50 -31.42
N VAL A 44 -25.88 9.55 -31.53
CA VAL A 44 -26.73 9.10 -30.41
C VAL A 44 -25.87 8.36 -29.35
N LEU A 45 -24.93 7.51 -29.76
CA LEU A 45 -24.04 6.84 -28.84
C LEU A 45 -23.19 7.84 -28.06
N LEU A 46 -22.60 8.82 -28.74
CA LEU A 46 -21.85 9.89 -28.09
C LEU A 46 -22.73 10.70 -27.12
N TYR A 47 -23.93 11.02 -27.52
CA TYR A 47 -24.90 11.69 -26.65
C TYR A 47 -25.30 10.83 -25.45
N CYS A 48 -25.48 9.51 -25.62
CA CYS A 48 -25.73 8.60 -24.49
C CYS A 48 -24.59 8.62 -23.47
N ILE A 49 -23.34 8.64 -23.93
CA ILE A 49 -22.18 8.74 -23.05
C ILE A 49 -22.20 10.04 -22.25
N VAL A 50 -22.41 11.18 -22.93
CA VAL A 50 -22.50 12.50 -22.29
C VAL A 50 -23.67 12.57 -21.31
N TYR A 51 -24.81 12.02 -21.70
CA TYR A 51 -26.03 12.00 -20.89
C TYR A 51 -25.85 11.14 -19.63
N ALA A 52 -25.28 9.95 -19.80
CA ALA A 52 -24.94 9.08 -18.67
C ALA A 52 -23.93 9.74 -17.71
N ALA A 53 -22.90 10.38 -18.26
CA ALA A 53 -21.91 11.12 -17.48
C ALA A 53 -22.56 12.28 -16.70
N LEU A 54 -23.49 13.01 -17.30
CA LEU A 54 -24.24 14.07 -16.64
C LEU A 54 -25.15 13.53 -15.52
N ILE A 55 -25.84 12.41 -15.75
CA ILE A 55 -26.64 11.78 -14.68
C ILE A 55 -25.78 11.33 -13.54
N ILE A 56 -24.66 10.66 -13.81
CA ILE A 56 -23.72 10.23 -12.78
C ILE A 56 -23.19 11.45 -12.02
N TRP A 57 -22.80 12.51 -12.72
CA TRP A 57 -22.34 13.74 -12.09
C TRP A 57 -23.40 14.39 -11.18
N LEU A 58 -24.68 14.44 -11.65
CA LEU A 58 -25.80 14.93 -10.82
C LEU A 58 -26.03 14.05 -9.59
N LEU A 59 -25.99 12.72 -9.77
CA LEU A 59 -26.13 11.79 -8.66
C LEU A 59 -24.98 11.98 -7.65
N MET A 60 -23.73 12.09 -8.09
CA MET A 60 -22.58 12.36 -7.23
C MET A 60 -22.68 13.71 -6.52
N ARG A 61 -23.34 14.70 -7.13
CA ARG A 61 -23.50 16.05 -6.56
C ARG A 61 -24.61 16.13 -5.50
N PHE A 62 -25.69 15.35 -5.64
CA PHE A 62 -26.89 15.44 -4.81
C PHE A 62 -27.20 14.20 -3.97
N THR A 63 -26.42 13.14 -4.10
CA THR A 63 -26.52 11.91 -3.31
C THR A 63 -25.13 11.51 -2.79
N PRO A 64 -25.03 10.58 -1.85
CA PRO A 64 -23.72 10.03 -1.43
C PRO A 64 -23.11 9.05 -2.45
N LEU A 65 -23.53 9.08 -3.72
CA LEU A 65 -22.95 8.25 -4.76
C LEU A 65 -21.53 8.72 -5.08
N GLU A 66 -20.56 7.81 -5.02
CA GLU A 66 -19.17 8.02 -5.42
C GLU A 66 -18.70 6.95 -6.42
N VAL A 67 -17.74 7.35 -7.26
CA VAL A 67 -17.03 6.45 -8.17
C VAL A 67 -15.70 6.13 -7.51
N GLU A 68 -15.59 4.94 -6.94
CA GLU A 68 -14.41 4.51 -6.22
C GLU A 68 -13.52 3.62 -7.10
N TRP A 69 -12.25 3.98 -7.21
CA TRP A 69 -11.27 3.12 -7.85
C TRP A 69 -10.65 2.18 -6.82
N ARG A 70 -10.84 0.86 -7.01
CA ARG A 70 -10.34 -0.21 -6.15
C ARG A 70 -9.19 -1.00 -6.78
N GLY A 71 -8.39 -0.34 -7.61
CA GLY A 71 -7.20 -0.93 -8.22
C GLY A 71 -7.43 -1.62 -9.56
N GLY A 72 -8.66 -1.99 -9.91
CA GLY A 72 -9.07 -2.62 -11.18
C GLY A 72 -9.98 -1.73 -12.02
N PHE A 73 -10.32 -2.21 -13.22
CA PHE A 73 -11.31 -1.58 -14.11
C PHE A 73 -12.47 -2.56 -14.33
N PRO A 74 -13.73 -2.14 -14.34
CA PRO A 74 -14.23 -0.76 -14.13
C PRO A 74 -14.15 -0.32 -12.65
N PRO A 75 -14.21 1.00 -12.37
CA PRO A 75 -14.38 1.51 -11.01
C PRO A 75 -15.72 1.06 -10.42
N VAL A 76 -15.82 1.03 -9.11
CA VAL A 76 -17.01 0.62 -8.37
C VAL A 76 -17.84 1.86 -8.03
N LEU A 77 -19.16 1.76 -8.19
CA LEU A 77 -20.10 2.78 -7.71
C LEU A 77 -20.46 2.43 -6.26
N THR A 78 -20.22 3.34 -5.34
CA THR A 78 -20.55 3.20 -3.92
C THR A 78 -21.54 4.28 -3.50
N PHE A 79 -22.39 3.96 -2.52
CA PHE A 79 -23.31 4.92 -1.91
C PHE A 79 -22.83 5.38 -0.52
N HIS A 80 -21.51 5.34 -0.30
CA HIS A 80 -20.87 5.81 0.91
C HIS A 80 -19.80 6.82 0.53
N LYS A 81 -19.70 7.90 1.29
CA LYS A 81 -18.54 8.80 1.17
C LYS A 81 -17.31 8.08 1.69
N THR A 82 -16.28 8.02 0.85
CA THR A 82 -14.99 7.41 1.17
C THR A 82 -13.98 8.41 1.71
N ASP A 83 -14.36 9.69 1.81
CA ASP A 83 -13.53 10.74 2.38
C ASP A 83 -13.39 10.57 3.90
N PRO A 84 -12.20 10.81 4.46
CA PRO A 84 -11.98 10.78 5.91
C PRO A 84 -12.92 11.71 6.66
N ASN A 85 -13.52 11.19 7.71
CA ASN A 85 -14.41 11.97 8.58
C ASN A 85 -13.62 12.59 9.73
N TYR A 86 -12.99 13.74 9.47
CA TYR A 86 -12.16 14.45 10.46
C TYR A 86 -12.92 14.92 11.69
N ASP A 87 -14.19 15.28 11.55
CA ASP A 87 -15.02 15.65 12.71
C ASP A 87 -15.19 14.47 13.67
N ALA A 88 -15.38 13.25 13.12
CA ALA A 88 -15.44 12.04 13.93
C ALA A 88 -14.10 11.71 14.60
N VAL A 89 -12.98 11.91 13.91
CA VAL A 89 -11.63 11.74 14.47
C VAL A 89 -11.43 12.71 15.64
N GLU A 90 -11.66 13.99 15.42
CA GLU A 90 -11.50 15.05 16.43
C GLU A 90 -12.41 14.82 17.65
N ALA A 91 -13.68 14.53 17.41
CA ALA A 91 -14.65 14.24 18.48
C ALA A 91 -14.25 12.99 19.29
N HIS A 92 -13.73 11.95 18.62
CA HIS A 92 -13.25 10.75 19.30
C HIS A 92 -12.03 11.06 20.18
N ARG A 93 -11.04 11.80 19.68
CA ARG A 93 -9.84 12.20 20.44
C ARG A 93 -10.20 13.09 21.63
N ALA A 94 -11.12 14.04 21.44
CA ALA A 94 -11.62 14.86 22.54
C ALA A 94 -12.28 14.03 23.66
N ARG A 95 -13.08 13.03 23.29
CA ARG A 95 -13.67 12.10 24.29
C ARG A 95 -12.60 11.29 25.02
N GLN A 96 -11.59 10.77 24.31
CA GLN A 96 -10.47 10.04 24.93
C GLN A 96 -9.67 10.93 25.90
N ALA A 97 -9.40 12.18 25.52
CA ALA A 97 -8.68 13.13 26.38
C ALA A 97 -9.43 13.49 27.66
N ALA A 98 -10.78 13.54 27.59
CA ALA A 98 -11.64 13.82 28.74
C ALA A 98 -11.76 12.63 29.72
N GLN A 99 -11.39 11.41 29.31
CA GLN A 99 -11.42 10.24 30.19
C GLN A 99 -10.15 10.17 31.03
N PRO A 100 -10.26 9.84 32.35
CA PRO A 100 -9.09 9.58 33.17
C PRO A 100 -8.19 8.52 32.51
N ALA A 101 -6.87 8.70 32.60
CA ALA A 101 -5.93 7.66 32.17
C ALA A 101 -6.17 6.43 33.07
N THR A 102 -6.89 5.45 32.58
CA THR A 102 -6.99 4.16 33.25
C THR A 102 -5.60 3.52 33.16
N LEU A 103 -4.86 3.54 34.26
CA LEU A 103 -3.65 2.76 34.38
C LEU A 103 -4.09 1.29 34.29
N THR A 104 -3.94 0.69 33.13
CA THR A 104 -4.10 -0.75 33.00
C THR A 104 -2.94 -1.38 33.78
N THR A 105 -3.22 -1.77 35.03
CA THR A 105 -2.30 -2.52 35.91
C THR A 105 -2.19 -3.99 35.48
N ASN A 106 -2.40 -4.28 34.22
CA ASN A 106 -2.13 -5.61 33.69
C ASN A 106 -0.62 -5.83 33.69
N ALA A 107 -0.21 -6.96 34.27
CA ALA A 107 1.18 -7.37 34.39
C ALA A 107 1.96 -7.05 33.11
N PRO A 108 3.21 -6.60 33.20
CA PRO A 108 3.99 -6.22 32.04
C PRO A 108 4.16 -7.48 31.16
N VAL A 109 3.35 -7.60 30.13
CA VAL A 109 3.70 -8.41 28.97
C VAL A 109 5.06 -7.88 28.54
N ALA A 110 6.06 -8.73 28.39
CA ALA A 110 7.38 -8.31 27.93
C ALA A 110 7.20 -7.48 26.66
N ARG A 111 7.39 -6.16 26.79
CA ARG A 111 7.18 -5.23 25.68
C ARG A 111 8.28 -5.46 24.68
N SER A 112 7.90 -5.76 23.47
CA SER A 112 8.79 -6.11 22.39
C SER A 112 9.06 -4.91 21.49
N ARG A 113 10.12 -4.99 20.69
CA ARG A 113 10.46 -4.06 19.61
C ARG A 113 10.48 -4.77 18.26
N TYR A 114 9.74 -5.87 18.16
CA TYR A 114 9.84 -6.76 17.01
C TYR A 114 9.30 -6.12 15.71
N TRP A 115 8.07 -5.60 15.71
CA TRP A 115 7.47 -5.01 14.50
C TRP A 115 7.80 -3.51 14.37
N SER A 116 9.07 -3.18 14.45
CA SER A 116 9.57 -1.80 14.55
C SER A 116 9.42 -0.95 13.28
N GLY A 117 8.88 -1.49 12.17
CA GLY A 117 8.69 -0.75 10.91
C GLY A 117 7.87 -1.50 9.88
N PHE A 118 7.94 -1.01 8.66
CA PHE A 118 7.16 -1.51 7.53
C PHE A 118 7.42 -3.00 7.26
N ARG A 119 6.37 -3.82 7.37
CA ARG A 119 6.38 -5.27 7.15
C ARG A 119 7.32 -6.06 8.08
N GLY A 120 7.57 -5.54 9.29
CA GLY A 120 8.37 -6.21 10.31
C GLY A 120 9.88 -5.99 10.17
N PRO A 121 10.69 -6.71 10.97
CA PRO A 121 12.12 -6.44 11.15
C PRO A 121 12.94 -6.63 9.86
N ASN A 122 12.56 -7.59 9.02
CA ASN A 122 13.23 -7.90 7.76
C ASN A 122 12.52 -7.28 6.54
N ARG A 123 11.41 -6.60 6.72
CA ARG A 123 10.53 -6.08 5.66
C ARG A 123 9.99 -7.17 4.72
N ASP A 124 9.94 -8.39 5.20
CA ASP A 124 9.50 -9.59 4.47
C ASP A 124 8.03 -9.96 4.72
N GLY A 125 7.39 -9.31 5.69
CA GLY A 125 6.00 -9.60 6.06
C GLY A 125 5.82 -10.89 6.84
N HIS A 126 6.89 -11.40 7.46
CA HIS A 126 6.85 -12.62 8.26
C HIS A 126 6.90 -12.29 9.75
N TYR A 127 5.89 -12.71 10.48
CA TYR A 127 5.78 -12.57 11.93
C TYR A 127 6.19 -13.87 12.61
N THR A 128 7.18 -13.81 13.51
CA THR A 128 7.75 -14.96 14.23
C THR A 128 7.98 -14.66 15.71
N GLU A 129 7.45 -13.55 16.23
CA GLU A 129 7.70 -13.12 17.61
C GLU A 129 7.01 -14.03 18.64
N LEU A 130 5.71 -14.27 18.44
CA LEU A 130 4.88 -15.10 19.30
C LEU A 130 4.02 -16.03 18.44
N PRO A 131 3.68 -17.24 18.93
CA PRO A 131 2.70 -18.09 18.26
C PRO A 131 1.35 -17.39 18.14
N ILE A 132 0.73 -17.53 16.97
CA ILE A 132 -0.65 -17.06 16.76
C ILE A 132 -1.64 -18.21 16.89
N ARG A 133 -2.92 -17.85 17.08
CA ARG A 133 -3.98 -18.84 17.15
C ARG A 133 -4.11 -19.62 15.84
N THR A 134 -4.44 -20.88 15.96
CA THR A 134 -4.75 -21.78 14.83
C THR A 134 -6.24 -22.13 14.77
N ASN A 135 -6.96 -21.91 15.88
CA ASN A 135 -8.40 -22.11 15.96
C ASN A 135 -9.11 -20.74 15.81
N TRP A 136 -9.68 -20.52 14.64
CA TRP A 136 -10.37 -19.28 14.29
C TRP A 136 -11.87 -19.44 14.51
N PRO A 137 -12.53 -18.54 15.29
CA PRO A 137 -13.98 -18.61 15.49
C PRO A 137 -14.72 -18.40 14.16
N ALA A 138 -15.72 -19.26 13.86
CA ALA A 138 -16.47 -19.17 12.61
C ALA A 138 -17.15 -17.79 12.37
N THR A 139 -17.39 -17.03 13.44
CA THR A 139 -17.95 -15.68 13.39
C THR A 139 -16.90 -14.57 13.19
N GLY A 140 -15.64 -14.94 13.04
CA GLY A 140 -14.50 -13.99 13.05
C GLY A 140 -14.10 -13.57 14.46
N LEU A 141 -13.05 -12.74 14.52
CA LEU A 141 -12.55 -12.19 15.78
C LEU A 141 -13.35 -10.96 16.19
N ARG A 142 -13.57 -10.82 17.49
CA ARG A 142 -14.04 -9.56 18.05
C ARG A 142 -12.85 -8.62 18.21
N PRO A 143 -12.96 -7.35 17.74
CA PRO A 143 -11.91 -6.37 17.95
C PRO A 143 -11.79 -6.04 19.45
N LEU A 144 -10.54 -5.82 19.91
CA LEU A 144 -10.31 -5.21 21.23
C LEU A 144 -10.81 -3.77 21.24
N TRP A 145 -10.56 -3.06 20.17
CA TRP A 145 -11.08 -1.73 19.93
C TRP A 145 -11.17 -1.44 18.43
N ARG A 146 -12.07 -0.52 18.08
CA ARG A 146 -12.24 0.06 16.74
C ARG A 146 -12.46 1.55 16.91
N GLN A 147 -11.83 2.36 16.08
CA GLN A 147 -11.94 3.82 16.18
C GLN A 147 -11.62 4.50 14.85
N PRO A 148 -12.14 5.74 14.65
CA PRO A 148 -11.81 6.53 13.48
C PRO A 148 -10.33 6.91 13.46
N VAL A 149 -9.77 7.07 12.26
CA VAL A 149 -8.39 7.47 11.98
C VAL A 149 -8.39 8.47 10.83
N GLY A 150 -7.34 9.27 10.72
CA GLY A 150 -7.16 10.19 9.60
C GLY A 150 -6.73 9.49 8.31
N GLY A 151 -6.77 10.22 7.18
CA GLY A 151 -6.45 9.73 5.85
C GLY A 151 -5.03 9.20 5.70
N GLY A 152 -4.79 8.40 4.66
CA GLY A 152 -3.46 7.90 4.30
C GLY A 152 -3.31 6.39 4.29
N TYR A 153 -2.16 5.93 3.77
CA TYR A 153 -1.88 4.51 3.55
C TYR A 153 -0.74 3.95 4.39
N ALA A 154 -0.19 4.72 5.33
CA ALA A 154 0.79 4.23 6.28
C ALA A 154 0.22 3.05 7.10
N SER A 155 1.06 2.07 7.38
CA SER A 155 0.81 1.00 8.36
C SER A 155 1.26 1.45 9.75
N PHE A 156 1.44 0.49 10.66
CA PHE A 156 1.95 0.74 12.00
C PHE A 156 3.35 0.19 12.18
N ALA A 157 4.20 0.92 12.91
CA ALA A 157 5.30 0.36 13.68
C ALA A 157 4.78 0.07 15.08
N ILE A 158 5.16 -1.10 15.62
CA ILE A 158 4.72 -1.55 16.96
C ILE A 158 5.96 -1.79 17.80
N ALA A 159 6.04 -1.12 18.93
CA ALA A 159 7.14 -1.28 19.89
C ALA A 159 6.71 -0.84 21.28
N GLU A 160 7.15 -1.58 22.30
CA GLU A 160 7.02 -1.25 23.71
C GLU A 160 5.56 -0.95 24.14
N GLY A 161 4.60 -1.71 23.61
CA GLY A 161 3.17 -1.55 23.92
C GLY A 161 2.51 -0.38 23.17
N SER A 162 3.20 0.23 22.21
CA SER A 162 2.73 1.36 21.44
C SER A 162 2.65 1.06 19.96
N ALA A 163 1.66 1.63 19.28
CA ALA A 163 1.50 1.59 17.84
C ALA A 163 1.67 3.00 17.27
N PHE A 164 2.63 3.15 16.35
CA PHE A 164 2.99 4.42 15.73
C PHE A 164 2.55 4.40 14.26
N THR A 165 1.89 5.49 13.82
CA THR A 165 1.52 5.66 12.42
C THR A 165 1.61 7.14 12.03
N ILE A 166 1.29 7.47 10.79
CA ILE A 166 1.13 8.84 10.32
C ILE A 166 -0.17 8.93 9.51
N GLU A 167 -0.91 10.02 9.69
CA GLU A 167 -2.22 10.20 9.08
C GLU A 167 -2.46 11.66 8.69
N GLN A 168 -3.34 11.88 7.71
CA GLN A 168 -3.83 13.21 7.39
C GLN A 168 -4.91 13.61 8.40
N ARG A 169 -4.87 14.83 8.88
CA ARG A 169 -5.91 15.49 9.68
C ARG A 169 -6.19 16.86 9.08
N ARG A 170 -7.19 16.96 8.22
CA ARG A 170 -7.50 18.17 7.43
C ARG A 170 -6.29 18.62 6.61
N ASP A 171 -5.78 19.81 6.85
CA ASP A 171 -4.63 20.44 6.20
C ASP A 171 -3.27 20.11 6.84
N THR A 172 -3.25 19.19 7.82
CA THR A 172 -2.04 18.77 8.54
C THR A 172 -1.81 17.27 8.43
N GLU A 173 -0.56 16.84 8.33
CA GLU A 173 -0.16 15.47 8.64
C GLU A 173 0.14 15.35 10.13
N ALA A 174 -0.26 14.25 10.75
CA ALA A 174 -0.05 13.95 12.16
C ALA A 174 0.68 12.62 12.33
N ILE A 175 1.86 12.65 12.96
CA ILE A 175 2.55 11.47 13.45
C ILE A 175 1.94 11.15 14.82
N THR A 176 1.47 9.92 15.00
CA THR A 176 0.64 9.53 16.14
C THR A 176 1.17 8.30 16.84
N CYS A 177 0.93 8.25 18.14
CA CYS A 177 1.23 7.11 19.02
C CYS A 177 -0.03 6.70 19.76
N TYR A 178 -0.33 5.42 19.70
CA TYR A 178 -1.49 4.81 20.36
C TYR A 178 -1.03 3.70 21.31
N ASP A 179 -1.67 3.59 22.46
CA ASP A 179 -1.57 2.41 23.31
C ASP A 179 -2.19 1.22 22.57
N ILE A 180 -1.44 0.13 22.40
CA ILE A 180 -1.85 -0.98 21.54
C ILE A 180 -3.08 -1.73 22.09
N VAL A 181 -3.21 -1.81 23.42
CA VAL A 181 -4.28 -2.57 24.07
C VAL A 181 -5.59 -1.81 24.12
N THR A 182 -5.53 -0.50 24.34
CA THR A 182 -6.72 0.35 24.54
C THR A 182 -7.10 1.18 23.33
N GLY A 183 -6.19 1.35 22.37
CA GLY A 183 -6.34 2.26 21.24
C GLY A 183 -6.28 3.75 21.62
N ARG A 184 -5.97 4.07 22.88
CA ARG A 184 -5.90 5.47 23.32
C ARG A 184 -4.73 6.17 22.64
N GLU A 185 -5.00 7.37 22.08
CA GLU A 185 -3.94 8.24 21.59
C GLU A 185 -3.11 8.76 22.77
N LEU A 186 -1.82 8.45 22.79
CA LEU A 186 -0.88 8.88 23.81
C LEU A 186 -0.32 10.26 23.48
N TRP A 187 0.01 10.48 22.21
CA TRP A 187 0.41 11.78 21.67
C TRP A 187 0.20 11.85 20.16
N ALA A 188 0.10 13.06 19.64
CA ALA A 188 0.10 13.37 18.21
C ALA A 188 0.99 14.58 17.95
N ARG A 189 1.82 14.52 16.91
CA ARG A 189 2.64 15.61 16.41
C ARG A 189 2.16 16.01 15.02
N SER A 190 1.44 17.12 14.92
CA SER A 190 0.94 17.65 13.66
C SER A 190 1.87 18.70 13.06
N TYR A 191 1.88 18.80 11.75
CA TYR A 191 2.56 19.83 10.98
C TYR A 191 1.80 20.13 9.67
N ALA A 192 1.93 21.33 9.14
CA ALA A 192 1.24 21.75 7.93
C ALA A 192 1.80 21.00 6.72
N ALA A 193 1.02 20.08 6.17
CA ALA A 193 1.28 19.35 4.94
C ALA A 193 -0.01 18.70 4.45
N PHE A 194 -0.24 18.74 3.14
CA PHE A 194 -1.37 18.11 2.50
C PHE A 194 -0.94 17.51 1.17
N PHE A 195 -1.18 16.24 1.02
CA PHE A 195 -1.02 15.54 -0.24
C PHE A 195 -2.31 14.84 -0.63
N THR A 196 -2.72 14.96 -1.88
CA THR A 196 -3.87 14.24 -2.43
C THR A 196 -3.66 13.93 -3.90
N GLU A 197 -4.27 12.87 -4.36
CA GLU A 197 -4.38 12.53 -5.78
C GLU A 197 -5.69 11.74 -6.05
N SER A 198 -6.09 11.70 -7.32
CA SER A 198 -7.46 11.34 -7.72
C SER A 198 -7.87 9.89 -7.51
N MET A 199 -6.94 8.94 -7.37
CA MET A 199 -7.24 7.51 -7.26
C MET A 199 -7.06 6.95 -5.85
N GLY A 200 -5.98 7.33 -5.16
CA GLY A 200 -5.68 6.91 -3.81
C GLY A 200 -6.24 7.85 -2.75
N GLY A 201 -6.49 9.11 -3.12
CA GLY A 201 -6.96 10.11 -2.17
C GLY A 201 -5.82 10.73 -1.36
N GLU A 202 -6.15 11.23 -0.19
CA GLU A 202 -5.27 12.07 0.61
C GLU A 202 -4.41 11.31 1.63
N GLY A 203 -3.40 12.01 2.12
CA GLY A 203 -2.58 11.69 3.28
C GLY A 203 -1.27 10.96 2.97
N PRO A 204 -0.44 10.73 3.99
CA PRO A 204 0.87 10.11 3.89
C PRO A 204 0.79 8.60 3.61
N ARG A 205 1.88 8.02 3.04
CA ARG A 205 1.94 6.63 2.63
C ARG A 205 3.01 5.82 3.36
N ALA A 206 4.12 6.45 3.74
CA ALA A 206 5.25 5.76 4.36
C ALA A 206 4.93 5.37 5.80
N THR A 207 5.21 4.12 6.16
CA THR A 207 5.09 3.65 7.56
C THR A 207 6.26 4.18 8.36
N PRO A 208 6.05 4.73 9.57
CA PRO A 208 7.12 5.12 10.47
C PRO A 208 8.01 3.93 10.87
N THR A 209 9.22 4.22 11.30
CA THR A 209 10.16 3.23 11.85
C THR A 209 10.53 3.62 13.27
N TYR A 210 10.40 2.67 14.20
CA TYR A 210 10.87 2.79 15.58
C TYR A 210 12.32 2.26 15.69
N ASP A 211 13.17 2.99 16.36
CA ASP A 211 14.51 2.52 16.73
C ASP A 211 14.98 3.20 18.03
N GLU A 212 15.34 2.40 19.03
CA GLU A 212 15.96 2.83 20.30
C GLU A 212 15.30 4.07 20.93
N GLY A 213 13.97 4.04 21.09
CA GLY A 213 13.19 5.13 21.70
C GLY A 213 12.95 6.33 20.77
N ARG A 214 13.17 6.19 19.47
CA ARG A 214 12.90 7.21 18.45
C ARG A 214 11.94 6.73 17.39
N ILE A 215 11.17 7.68 16.84
CA ILE A 215 10.32 7.46 15.68
C ILE A 215 10.87 8.27 14.52
N TYR A 216 11.06 7.60 13.40
CA TYR A 216 11.47 8.16 12.12
C TYR A 216 10.29 8.10 11.18
N SER A 217 9.73 9.24 10.79
CA SER A 217 8.50 9.34 10.01
C SER A 217 8.69 10.22 8.78
N LEU A 218 8.20 9.72 7.64
CA LEU A 218 8.21 10.42 6.36
C LEU A 218 6.78 10.75 5.93
N GLY A 219 6.51 12.03 5.72
CA GLY A 219 5.25 12.54 5.19
C GLY A 219 5.15 12.44 3.67
N GLY A 220 3.96 12.61 3.14
CA GLY A 220 3.67 12.51 1.71
C GLY A 220 4.36 13.56 0.85
N THR A 221 4.73 14.70 1.43
CA THR A 221 5.39 15.83 0.76
C THR A 221 6.91 15.90 1.00
N GLY A 222 7.48 14.83 1.59
CA GLY A 222 8.91 14.74 1.86
C GLY A 222 9.33 15.31 3.23
N GLU A 223 8.41 15.80 4.04
CA GLU A 223 8.68 16.18 5.42
C GLU A 223 9.11 14.96 6.23
N PHE A 224 10.26 15.05 6.85
CA PHE A 224 10.85 13.98 7.63
C PHE A 224 11.10 14.42 9.06
N TYR A 225 10.64 13.61 10.00
CA TYR A 225 10.77 13.87 11.43
C TYR A 225 11.44 12.71 12.14
N CYS A 226 12.36 13.04 13.06
CA CYS A 226 12.82 12.17 14.14
C CYS A 226 12.22 12.69 15.44
N LEU A 227 11.46 11.84 16.12
CA LEU A 227 10.76 12.19 17.36
C LEU A 227 11.24 11.28 18.50
N ASP A 228 11.16 11.77 19.70
CA ASP A 228 11.19 10.93 20.91
C ASP A 228 9.92 10.08 20.97
N ALA A 229 10.06 8.78 21.03
CA ALA A 229 8.94 7.84 20.93
C ALA A 229 7.95 7.93 22.09
N ALA A 230 8.44 8.27 23.31
CA ALA A 230 7.61 8.33 24.49
C ALA A 230 6.76 9.63 24.54
N THR A 231 7.29 10.73 24.02
CA THR A 231 6.70 12.06 24.21
C THR A 231 6.20 12.72 22.91
N GLY A 232 6.63 12.23 21.74
CA GLY A 232 6.37 12.88 20.45
C GLY A 232 7.11 14.21 20.25
N ASN A 233 8.12 14.52 21.09
CA ASN A 233 8.93 15.71 20.93
C ASN A 233 9.86 15.58 19.74
N VAL A 234 9.97 16.67 18.96
CA VAL A 234 10.85 16.70 17.78
C VAL A 234 12.30 16.76 18.24
N LEU A 235 13.09 15.78 17.84
CA LEU A 235 14.54 15.76 18.04
C LEU A 235 15.26 16.48 16.90
N TRP A 236 14.88 16.17 15.66
CA TRP A 236 15.28 16.89 14.46
C TRP A 236 14.26 16.68 13.33
N ARG A 237 14.30 17.55 12.32
CA ARG A 237 13.45 17.46 11.13
C ARG A 237 14.16 18.00 9.89
N LYS A 238 13.69 17.57 8.73
CA LYS A 238 14.14 18.07 7.41
C LYS A 238 13.10 17.77 6.34
N ASN A 239 13.22 18.36 5.17
CA ASN A 239 12.48 17.91 4.00
C ASN A 239 13.47 17.20 3.06
N ILE A 240 13.29 15.88 2.87
CA ILE A 240 14.22 15.06 2.09
C ILE A 240 14.16 15.33 0.60
N LEU A 241 13.02 15.82 0.08
CA LEU A 241 12.91 16.20 -1.34
C LEU A 241 13.68 17.48 -1.62
N THR A 242 13.41 18.54 -0.87
CA THR A 242 14.07 19.84 -1.03
C THR A 242 15.57 19.74 -0.83
N GLU A 243 16.01 19.03 0.23
CA GLU A 243 17.46 18.87 0.53
C GLU A 243 18.21 18.13 -0.58
N ASN A 244 17.54 17.18 -1.24
CA ASN A 244 18.19 16.35 -2.27
C ASN A 244 17.84 16.78 -3.71
N GLY A 245 17.12 17.90 -3.90
CA GLY A 245 16.73 18.38 -5.21
C GLY A 245 15.85 17.38 -5.97
N ALA A 246 15.02 16.63 -5.25
CA ALA A 246 14.13 15.62 -5.79
C ALA A 246 12.72 16.17 -6.00
N LEU A 247 12.02 15.65 -7.01
CA LEU A 247 10.60 15.91 -7.21
C LEU A 247 9.78 14.89 -6.42
N ASN A 248 8.58 15.29 -6.00
CA ASN A 248 7.69 14.34 -5.38
C ASN A 248 7.15 13.33 -6.41
N LEU A 249 6.89 12.13 -5.96
CA LEU A 249 6.29 11.09 -6.79
C LEU A 249 4.78 11.36 -6.99
N THR A 250 4.21 10.86 -8.10
CA THR A 250 2.78 11.00 -8.42
C THR A 250 1.87 10.53 -7.28
N TRP A 251 2.27 9.46 -6.56
CA TRP A 251 1.53 8.84 -5.46
C TRP A 251 2.14 9.16 -4.10
N ALA A 252 2.84 10.28 -3.95
CA ALA A 252 3.61 10.70 -2.78
C ALA A 252 4.83 9.82 -2.47
N GLN A 253 5.63 10.27 -1.50
CA GLN A 253 6.68 9.46 -0.89
C GLN A 253 6.04 8.32 -0.09
N SER A 254 6.37 7.06 -0.45
CA SER A 254 5.80 5.87 0.21
C SER A 254 6.85 4.91 0.75
N ALA A 255 8.11 5.05 0.31
CA ALA A 255 9.21 4.24 0.81
C ALA A 255 9.48 4.53 2.28
N SER A 256 9.23 3.55 3.15
CA SER A 256 9.45 3.69 4.59
C SER A 256 10.93 3.81 4.92
N PRO A 257 11.31 4.69 5.87
CA PRO A 257 12.69 4.88 6.28
C PRO A 257 13.27 3.59 6.88
N LEU A 258 14.54 3.29 6.60
CA LEU A 258 15.23 2.11 7.12
C LEU A 258 16.37 2.53 8.05
N ILE A 259 16.40 1.98 9.25
CA ILE A 259 17.53 2.14 10.16
C ILE A 259 18.47 0.93 10.02
N VAL A 260 19.74 1.21 9.79
CA VAL A 260 20.82 0.21 9.78
C VAL A 260 22.00 0.80 10.55
N GLU A 261 22.32 0.20 11.69
CA GLU A 261 23.37 0.69 12.58
C GLU A 261 23.15 2.15 13.01
N ASP A 262 24.06 3.05 12.70
CA ASP A 262 23.97 4.49 12.94
C ASP A 262 23.29 5.28 11.80
N LYS A 263 22.86 4.58 10.74
CA LYS A 263 22.36 5.19 9.50
C LYS A 263 20.85 5.09 9.37
N LEU A 264 20.26 6.19 8.95
CA LEU A 264 18.91 6.29 8.42
C LEU A 264 18.99 6.34 6.90
N ILE A 265 18.43 5.34 6.22
CA ILE A 265 18.41 5.23 4.76
C ILE A 265 17.04 5.67 4.25
N VAL A 266 17.04 6.60 3.29
CA VAL A 266 15.87 7.06 2.56
C VAL A 266 16.16 7.11 1.05
N ALA A 267 15.12 7.07 0.23
CA ALA A 267 15.22 7.11 -1.22
C ALA A 267 14.43 8.30 -1.80
N PRO A 268 14.94 9.54 -1.69
CA PRO A 268 14.25 10.72 -2.22
C PRO A 268 14.18 10.76 -3.76
N GLY A 269 15.09 10.10 -4.48
CA GLY A 269 15.11 10.07 -5.95
C GLY A 269 15.75 11.32 -6.59
N GLY A 270 16.65 11.99 -5.91
CA GLY A 270 17.39 13.13 -6.46
C GLY A 270 18.55 12.71 -7.34
N ALA A 271 18.92 13.58 -8.31
CA ALA A 271 20.08 13.40 -9.15
C ALA A 271 21.41 13.70 -8.42
N ASN A 272 22.53 13.47 -9.10
CA ASN A 272 23.88 13.79 -8.63
C ASN A 272 24.24 13.09 -7.29
N GLY A 273 24.04 11.77 -7.24
CA GLY A 273 24.35 10.98 -6.07
C GLY A 273 23.36 11.19 -4.91
N ARG A 274 22.09 11.54 -5.20
CA ARG A 274 21.08 11.85 -4.19
C ARG A 274 19.80 11.05 -4.36
N SER A 275 19.83 9.98 -5.15
CA SER A 275 18.67 9.10 -5.32
C SER A 275 18.41 8.27 -4.06
N VAL A 276 19.48 7.76 -3.43
CA VAL A 276 19.46 7.07 -2.13
C VAL A 276 20.44 7.78 -1.20
N VAL A 277 20.00 8.11 0.01
CA VAL A 277 20.80 8.92 0.94
C VAL A 277 20.79 8.25 2.33
N ALA A 278 21.95 8.23 2.96
CA ALA A 278 22.11 7.89 4.36
C ALA A 278 22.35 9.15 5.20
N TYR A 279 21.57 9.26 6.24
CA TYR A 279 21.78 10.26 7.30
C TYR A 279 22.19 9.57 8.60
N HIS A 280 22.91 10.28 9.44
CA HIS A 280 23.16 9.83 10.81
C HIS A 280 21.84 9.87 11.60
N LYS A 281 21.41 8.71 12.13
CA LYS A 281 20.09 8.57 12.72
C LYS A 281 19.81 9.53 13.89
N LEU A 282 20.83 9.93 14.64
CA LEU A 282 20.66 10.80 15.82
C LEU A 282 20.66 12.29 15.47
N THR A 283 21.44 12.71 14.47
CA THR A 283 21.64 14.16 14.13
C THR A 283 20.92 14.59 12.86
N GLY A 284 20.58 13.64 11.97
CA GLY A 284 20.05 13.95 10.65
C GLY A 284 21.10 14.47 9.67
N GLU A 285 22.40 14.49 10.02
CA GLU A 285 23.48 14.88 9.11
C GLU A 285 23.69 13.83 8.03
N ARG A 286 23.95 14.28 6.79
CA ARG A 286 24.17 13.37 5.67
C ARG A 286 25.53 12.69 5.79
N ILE A 287 25.54 11.35 5.76
CA ILE A 287 26.74 10.52 5.76
C ILE A 287 27.22 10.28 4.34
N TRP A 288 26.34 9.76 3.47
CA TRP A 288 26.61 9.53 2.05
C TRP A 288 25.35 9.69 1.20
N GLY A 289 25.54 9.79 -0.10
CA GLY A 289 24.48 9.71 -1.10
C GLY A 289 24.95 8.91 -2.30
N SER A 290 24.02 8.27 -3.00
CA SER A 290 24.29 7.35 -4.09
C SER A 290 23.19 7.40 -5.15
N LEU A 291 23.51 6.94 -6.35
CA LEU A 291 22.63 6.82 -7.51
C LEU A 291 22.08 8.19 -8.02
N ASN A 292 21.46 8.17 -9.20
CA ASN A 292 20.98 9.37 -9.88
C ASN A 292 19.54 9.27 -10.37
N GLU A 293 18.92 8.10 -10.27
CA GLU A 293 17.60 7.81 -10.78
C GLU A 293 16.52 8.29 -9.83
N GLU A 294 15.33 8.52 -10.39
CA GLU A 294 14.14 8.76 -9.58
C GLU A 294 13.80 7.54 -8.73
N ALA A 295 13.17 7.78 -7.59
CA ALA A 295 12.77 6.73 -6.65
C ALA A 295 11.67 5.81 -7.23
N ALA A 296 11.64 4.58 -6.74
CA ALA A 296 10.47 3.72 -6.79
C ALA A 296 9.63 3.90 -5.51
N TYR A 297 8.53 3.14 -5.37
CA TYR A 297 7.66 3.18 -4.20
C TYR A 297 8.03 2.15 -3.12
N SER A 298 8.82 1.12 -3.49
CA SER A 298 9.30 0.11 -2.54
C SER A 298 10.35 0.68 -1.60
N SER A 299 10.33 0.19 -0.36
CA SER A 299 11.25 0.64 0.69
C SER A 299 12.61 -0.03 0.58
N PRO A 300 13.73 0.64 0.88
CA PRO A 300 15.04 0.01 1.01
C PRO A 300 15.00 -1.16 2.00
N MET A 301 15.79 -2.20 1.75
CA MET A 301 15.90 -3.36 2.65
C MET A 301 17.36 -3.60 3.04
N ARG A 302 17.62 -3.98 4.31
CA ARG A 302 18.88 -4.59 4.70
C ARG A 302 18.79 -6.08 4.44
N VAL A 303 19.69 -6.61 3.63
CA VAL A 303 19.72 -8.03 3.25
C VAL A 303 21.13 -8.57 3.33
N THR A 304 21.27 -9.90 3.43
CA THR A 304 22.54 -10.57 3.20
C THR A 304 22.41 -11.43 1.94
N LEU A 305 23.13 -11.05 0.88
CA LEU A 305 23.15 -11.79 -0.38
C LEU A 305 24.61 -12.14 -0.74
N ALA A 306 24.84 -13.37 -1.18
CA ALA A 306 26.16 -13.91 -1.48
C ALA A 306 27.18 -13.68 -0.33
N GLY A 307 26.70 -13.83 0.92
CA GLY A 307 27.50 -13.66 2.15
C GLY A 307 27.83 -12.21 2.54
N GLN A 308 27.33 -11.21 1.80
CA GLN A 308 27.57 -9.78 2.06
C GLN A 308 26.34 -9.08 2.58
N PRO A 309 26.36 -8.49 3.81
CA PRO A 309 25.36 -7.53 4.25
C PRO A 309 25.36 -6.29 3.34
N GLN A 310 24.18 -5.89 2.87
CA GLN A 310 24.03 -4.81 1.90
C GLN A 310 22.62 -4.22 1.93
N LEU A 311 22.45 -3.08 1.31
CA LEU A 311 21.13 -2.49 1.05
C LEU A 311 20.63 -2.98 -0.31
N LEU A 312 19.42 -3.52 -0.34
CA LEU A 312 18.70 -3.81 -1.57
C LEU A 312 17.74 -2.67 -1.83
N VAL A 313 17.92 -1.96 -2.94
CA VAL A 313 17.11 -0.79 -3.30
C VAL A 313 16.59 -0.92 -4.73
N VAL A 314 15.32 -0.68 -4.93
CA VAL A 314 14.72 -0.57 -6.26
C VAL A 314 14.59 0.92 -6.58
N VAL A 315 15.12 1.33 -7.72
CA VAL A 315 14.96 2.67 -8.30
C VAL A 315 14.11 2.57 -9.58
N LEU A 316 13.99 3.64 -10.34
CA LEU A 316 13.06 3.74 -11.46
C LEU A 316 13.15 2.55 -12.45
N ASP A 317 14.36 2.17 -12.85
CA ASP A 317 14.61 1.22 -13.96
C ASP A 317 15.52 0.04 -13.63
N ARG A 318 15.97 -0.06 -12.37
CA ARG A 318 16.82 -1.16 -11.89
C ARG A 318 16.68 -1.42 -10.41
N VAL A 319 17.16 -2.58 -9.99
CA VAL A 319 17.43 -2.90 -8.58
C VAL A 319 18.93 -2.94 -8.37
N VAL A 320 19.38 -2.45 -7.22
CA VAL A 320 20.81 -2.36 -6.89
C VAL A 320 21.09 -2.91 -5.49
N GLY A 321 22.25 -3.54 -5.34
CA GLY A 321 22.86 -3.80 -4.05
C GLY A 321 23.87 -2.70 -3.73
N LEU A 322 23.69 -2.01 -2.61
CA LEU A 322 24.59 -0.96 -2.16
C LEU A 322 25.32 -1.39 -0.89
N ARG A 323 26.59 -1.02 -0.79
CA ARG A 323 27.37 -1.15 0.44
C ARG A 323 26.78 -0.26 1.52
N ILE A 324 26.62 -0.77 2.74
CA ILE A 324 25.98 -0.03 3.84
C ILE A 324 26.84 1.17 4.27
N GLU A 325 28.17 1.01 4.26
CA GLU A 325 29.12 1.97 4.80
C GLU A 325 29.18 3.29 4.02
N ASP A 326 29.16 3.20 2.67
CA ASP A 326 29.45 4.34 1.78
C ASP A 326 28.46 4.53 0.60
N GLY A 327 27.48 3.61 0.48
CA GLY A 327 26.51 3.65 -0.62
C GLY A 327 27.07 3.26 -1.99
N SER A 328 28.30 2.71 -2.08
CA SER A 328 28.86 2.22 -3.34
C SER A 328 28.09 1.04 -3.89
N VAL A 329 27.92 1.01 -5.23
CA VAL A 329 27.19 -0.04 -5.93
C VAL A 329 28.02 -1.34 -5.91
N LEU A 330 27.47 -2.42 -5.38
CA LEU A 330 28.03 -3.75 -5.41
C LEU A 330 27.66 -4.48 -6.70
N TRP A 331 26.41 -4.41 -7.08
CA TRP A 331 25.83 -4.98 -8.30
C TRP A 331 24.54 -4.27 -8.66
N GLU A 332 24.09 -4.47 -9.89
CA GLU A 332 22.82 -3.97 -10.41
C GLU A 332 22.14 -4.99 -11.31
N PHE A 333 20.82 -4.89 -11.42
CA PHE A 333 20.02 -5.73 -12.32
C PHE A 333 18.91 -4.87 -12.94
N PRO A 334 18.76 -4.84 -14.28
CA PRO A 334 17.72 -4.07 -14.96
C PRO A 334 16.32 -4.55 -14.58
N TRP A 335 15.47 -3.62 -14.12
CA TRP A 335 14.09 -3.90 -13.76
C TRP A 335 13.20 -2.72 -14.07
N THR A 336 12.41 -2.83 -15.13
CA THR A 336 11.45 -1.80 -15.54
C THR A 336 10.02 -2.32 -15.40
N VAL A 337 9.13 -1.47 -14.89
CA VAL A 337 7.70 -1.76 -14.78
C VAL A 337 7.00 -1.21 -16.03
N GLN A 338 6.11 -2.03 -16.65
CA GLN A 338 5.40 -1.63 -17.86
C GLN A 338 4.52 -0.38 -17.65
N MET A 339 4.17 0.30 -18.73
CA MET A 339 3.34 1.51 -18.77
C MET A 339 3.96 2.70 -18.00
N ASN A 340 5.30 2.80 -17.98
CA ASN A 340 6.06 3.82 -17.23
C ASN A 340 5.69 3.91 -15.75
N ASN A 341 5.23 2.81 -15.17
CA ASN A 341 4.98 2.72 -13.74
C ASN A 341 6.28 2.45 -12.97
N ARG A 342 6.23 2.69 -11.68
CA ARG A 342 7.32 2.39 -10.74
C ARG A 342 7.02 1.11 -9.96
N ASN A 343 8.07 0.45 -9.51
CA ASN A 343 7.92 -0.71 -8.63
C ASN A 343 7.34 -0.29 -7.28
N ILE A 344 6.34 -1.04 -6.79
CA ILE A 344 5.67 -0.80 -5.51
C ILE A 344 5.99 -1.92 -4.52
N ALA A 345 5.91 -3.17 -5.00
CA ALA A 345 6.11 -4.35 -4.18
C ALA A 345 7.53 -4.42 -3.60
N GLN A 346 7.64 -4.88 -2.35
CA GLN A 346 8.93 -5.22 -1.77
C GLN A 346 9.53 -6.43 -2.49
N PRO A 347 10.86 -6.43 -2.74
CA PRO A 347 11.57 -7.65 -3.11
C PRO A 347 11.36 -8.74 -2.06
N VAL A 348 11.29 -10.00 -2.49
CA VAL A 348 11.16 -11.16 -1.61
C VAL A 348 12.45 -11.94 -1.60
N ILE A 349 13.08 -12.11 -0.45
CA ILE A 349 14.33 -12.86 -0.30
C ILE A 349 14.02 -14.36 -0.35
N LEU A 350 14.70 -15.11 -1.24
CA LEU A 350 14.49 -16.52 -1.51
C LEU A 350 15.64 -17.41 -0.99
N GLY A 351 16.37 -16.95 0.02
CA GLY A 351 17.51 -17.66 0.58
C GLY A 351 18.77 -16.80 0.63
N THR A 352 19.95 -17.42 0.51
CA THR A 352 21.24 -16.75 0.80
C THR A 352 21.76 -15.87 -0.34
N ASN A 353 21.29 -16.10 -1.58
CA ASN A 353 21.81 -15.41 -2.76
C ASN A 353 20.74 -15.05 -3.81
N ARG A 354 19.46 -15.30 -3.54
CA ARG A 354 18.39 -15.05 -4.51
C ARG A 354 17.29 -14.17 -3.91
N PHE A 355 16.65 -13.42 -4.79
CA PHE A 355 15.45 -12.64 -4.47
C PHE A 355 14.50 -12.58 -5.65
N LEU A 356 13.23 -12.31 -5.38
CA LEU A 356 12.18 -12.09 -6.37
C LEU A 356 11.86 -10.62 -6.48
N LEU A 357 11.66 -10.14 -7.71
CA LEU A 357 10.94 -8.91 -8.03
C LEU A 357 9.61 -9.25 -8.67
N SER A 358 8.57 -8.50 -8.35
CA SER A 358 7.26 -8.62 -8.97
C SER A 358 6.58 -7.26 -9.11
N ALA A 359 5.91 -7.05 -10.24
CA ALA A 359 5.11 -5.86 -10.47
C ALA A 359 3.84 -6.19 -11.27
N GLY A 360 2.79 -5.43 -11.01
CA GLY A 360 1.55 -5.44 -11.76
C GLY A 360 1.69 -4.88 -13.17
N TYR A 361 0.59 -4.38 -13.72
CA TYR A 361 0.52 -3.71 -15.02
C TYR A 361 1.03 -4.56 -16.18
N GLY A 362 0.90 -5.91 -16.09
CA GLY A 362 1.38 -6.84 -17.11
C GLY A 362 2.87 -7.17 -17.06
N THR A 363 3.64 -6.63 -16.11
CA THR A 363 5.09 -6.85 -15.96
C THR A 363 5.41 -8.30 -15.58
N GLY A 364 4.84 -8.81 -14.49
CA GLY A 364 5.12 -10.17 -14.00
C GLY A 364 6.18 -10.21 -12.90
N CYS A 365 6.93 -11.29 -12.85
CA CYS A 365 7.94 -11.52 -11.81
C CYS A 365 9.22 -12.12 -12.37
N VAL A 366 10.33 -11.92 -11.66
CA VAL A 366 11.66 -12.43 -11.98
C VAL A 366 12.40 -12.84 -10.71
N ALA A 367 13.00 -14.02 -10.72
CA ALA A 367 13.98 -14.42 -9.72
C ALA A 367 15.39 -14.03 -10.19
N VAL A 368 16.12 -13.36 -9.32
CA VAL A 368 17.47 -12.87 -9.56
C VAL A 368 18.42 -13.54 -8.59
N GLU A 369 19.54 -14.02 -9.08
CA GLU A 369 20.63 -14.57 -8.27
C GLU A 369 21.80 -13.60 -8.24
N VAL A 370 22.32 -13.35 -7.03
CA VAL A 370 23.53 -12.58 -6.82
C VAL A 370 24.67 -13.56 -6.52
N THR A 371 25.76 -13.47 -7.27
CA THR A 371 26.96 -14.24 -7.06
C THR A 371 28.13 -13.34 -6.67
N ARG A 372 29.09 -13.91 -5.96
CA ARG A 372 30.33 -13.23 -5.56
C ARG A 372 31.53 -14.04 -6.03
N SER A 373 32.47 -13.37 -6.68
CA SER A 373 33.80 -13.91 -6.98
C SER A 373 34.82 -12.93 -6.42
N GLU A 374 35.55 -13.32 -5.39
CA GLU A 374 36.43 -12.44 -4.61
C GLU A 374 35.70 -11.18 -4.11
N ASN A 375 36.03 -10.02 -4.65
CA ASN A 375 35.41 -8.73 -4.30
C ASN A 375 34.41 -8.22 -5.34
N THR A 376 34.14 -9.00 -6.39
CA THR A 376 33.23 -8.64 -7.47
C THR A 376 31.90 -9.36 -7.29
N PHE A 377 30.81 -8.61 -7.47
CA PHE A 377 29.46 -9.14 -7.42
C PHE A 377 28.81 -9.05 -8.81
N ALA A 378 27.96 -10.01 -9.12
CA ALA A 378 27.15 -10.02 -10.32
C ALA A 378 25.73 -10.49 -10.02
N ALA A 379 24.74 -9.86 -10.65
CA ALA A 379 23.35 -10.27 -10.58
C ALA A 379 22.89 -10.83 -11.93
N ARG A 380 22.19 -11.96 -11.94
CA ARG A 380 21.67 -12.59 -13.14
C ARG A 380 20.25 -13.09 -12.96
N GLU A 381 19.49 -13.11 -14.05
CA GLU A 381 18.16 -13.73 -14.09
C GLU A 381 18.28 -15.25 -13.94
N VAL A 382 17.45 -15.83 -13.07
CA VAL A 382 17.29 -17.28 -12.92
C VAL A 382 16.10 -17.74 -13.75
N TRP A 383 14.96 -17.12 -13.54
CA TRP A 383 13.75 -17.32 -14.33
C TRP A 383 12.87 -16.05 -14.31
N ARG A 384 12.03 -15.91 -15.33
CA ARG A 384 11.05 -14.83 -15.48
C ARG A 384 9.74 -15.36 -16.02
N ASN A 385 8.61 -14.89 -15.47
CA ASN A 385 7.28 -15.23 -15.99
C ASN A 385 6.21 -14.22 -15.56
N LYS A 386 4.94 -14.53 -15.86
CA LYS A 386 3.78 -13.70 -15.50
C LYS A 386 2.84 -14.38 -14.49
N ASN A 387 3.34 -15.35 -13.74
CA ASN A 387 2.54 -16.10 -12.79
C ASN A 387 2.21 -15.31 -11.50
N LEU A 388 2.96 -14.22 -11.24
CA LEU A 388 2.72 -13.32 -10.11
C LEU A 388 2.91 -11.87 -10.57
N LYS A 389 1.91 -11.03 -10.32
CA LYS A 389 1.88 -9.61 -10.67
C LYS A 389 1.43 -8.79 -9.46
N ASN A 390 2.34 -8.55 -8.53
CA ASN A 390 2.05 -7.69 -7.37
C ASN A 390 1.80 -6.25 -7.84
N LYS A 391 0.64 -5.69 -7.52
CA LYS A 391 0.28 -4.33 -7.93
C LYS A 391 0.56 -3.32 -6.83
N PHE A 392 -0.16 -3.41 -5.71
CA PHE A 392 0.04 -2.59 -4.50
C PHE A 392 0.48 -3.43 -3.30
N SER A 393 0.48 -4.75 -3.45
CA SER A 393 0.81 -5.72 -2.43
C SER A 393 2.23 -6.22 -2.57
N SER A 394 2.72 -6.87 -1.52
CA SER A 394 3.98 -7.58 -1.53
C SER A 394 3.75 -9.05 -1.14
N SER A 395 4.55 -9.94 -1.70
CA SER A 395 4.46 -11.37 -1.43
C SER A 395 5.26 -11.76 -0.19
N VAL A 396 5.07 -13.00 0.26
CA VAL A 396 5.84 -13.66 1.32
C VAL A 396 6.44 -14.97 0.82
N PHE A 397 7.55 -15.38 1.40
CA PHE A 397 8.22 -16.65 1.10
C PHE A 397 8.07 -17.62 2.26
N TRP A 398 7.69 -18.87 1.95
CA TRP A 398 7.54 -19.92 2.94
C TRP A 398 7.83 -21.29 2.36
N GLN A 399 8.77 -22.02 2.97
CA GLN A 399 9.08 -23.43 2.65
C GLN A 399 9.22 -23.71 1.15
N GLY A 400 10.03 -22.90 0.46
CA GLY A 400 10.32 -23.08 -0.97
C GLY A 400 9.25 -22.52 -1.92
N HIS A 401 8.21 -21.88 -1.39
CA HIS A 401 7.11 -21.32 -2.18
C HIS A 401 6.90 -19.83 -1.87
N ILE A 402 6.39 -19.12 -2.85
CA ILE A 402 6.05 -17.69 -2.77
C ILE A 402 4.54 -17.56 -2.83
N TYR A 403 3.97 -16.85 -1.85
CA TYR A 403 2.55 -16.57 -1.76
C TYR A 403 2.32 -15.06 -1.89
N GLY A 404 1.42 -14.66 -2.79
CA GLY A 404 1.13 -13.25 -3.02
C GLY A 404 -0.09 -13.04 -3.88
N LEU A 405 -0.45 -11.79 -4.12
CA LEU A 405 -1.59 -11.46 -4.97
C LEU A 405 -1.12 -11.23 -6.41
N ASP A 406 -1.59 -12.07 -7.33
CA ASP A 406 -1.51 -11.84 -8.77
C ASP A 406 -2.72 -10.99 -9.19
N GLU A 407 -2.51 -9.66 -9.19
CA GLU A 407 -3.57 -8.64 -9.21
C GLU A 407 -4.48 -8.78 -7.98
N ASP A 408 -5.69 -9.32 -8.12
CA ASP A 408 -6.70 -9.48 -7.06
C ASP A 408 -6.81 -10.90 -6.49
N MET A 409 -6.08 -11.86 -7.05
CA MET A 409 -6.18 -13.28 -6.68
C MET A 409 -4.94 -13.80 -5.97
N LEU A 410 -5.13 -14.58 -4.91
CA LEU A 410 -4.02 -15.24 -4.23
C LEU A 410 -3.41 -16.33 -5.12
N VAL A 411 -2.09 -16.40 -5.16
CA VAL A 411 -1.33 -17.36 -5.94
C VAL A 411 -0.21 -17.96 -5.10
N CYS A 412 0.08 -19.22 -5.32
CA CYS A 412 1.28 -19.91 -4.88
C CYS A 412 2.15 -20.25 -6.10
N ILE A 413 3.41 -19.86 -6.06
CA ILE A 413 4.40 -20.24 -7.06
C ILE A 413 5.60 -20.91 -6.40
N ASP A 414 6.18 -21.87 -7.10
CA ASP A 414 7.42 -22.52 -6.71
C ASP A 414 8.58 -21.54 -6.84
N ALA A 415 9.38 -21.37 -5.80
CA ALA A 415 10.43 -20.35 -5.77
C ALA A 415 11.64 -20.70 -6.65
N GLU A 416 11.90 -21.99 -6.88
CA GLU A 416 13.05 -22.45 -7.70
C GLU A 416 12.77 -22.29 -9.19
N THR A 417 11.54 -22.60 -9.63
CA THR A 417 11.17 -22.67 -11.04
C THR A 417 10.26 -21.54 -11.52
N GLY A 418 9.60 -20.82 -10.59
CA GLY A 418 8.55 -19.86 -10.90
C GLY A 418 7.24 -20.50 -11.37
N ALA A 419 7.12 -21.82 -11.33
CA ALA A 419 5.92 -22.53 -11.75
C ALA A 419 4.77 -22.28 -10.80
N ARG A 420 3.59 -21.98 -11.35
CA ARG A 420 2.39 -21.78 -10.54
C ARG A 420 1.86 -23.10 -10.00
N ARG A 421 1.74 -23.22 -8.69
CA ARG A 421 1.15 -24.36 -8.00
C ARG A 421 -0.38 -24.25 -8.03
N TRP A 422 -0.92 -23.10 -7.62
CA TRP A 422 -2.35 -22.78 -7.69
C TRP A 422 -2.55 -21.25 -7.76
N LYS A 423 -3.75 -20.85 -8.19
CA LYS A 423 -4.27 -19.48 -8.14
C LYS A 423 -5.75 -19.53 -7.87
N ALA A 424 -6.21 -18.95 -6.75
CA ALA A 424 -7.59 -19.03 -6.33
C ALA A 424 -7.94 -17.92 -5.31
N GLY A 425 -9.24 -17.77 -5.02
CA GLY A 425 -9.75 -16.72 -4.15
C GLY A 425 -9.59 -15.32 -4.74
N ARG A 426 -10.46 -14.41 -4.33
CA ARG A 426 -10.36 -12.98 -4.68
C ARG A 426 -10.24 -12.16 -3.41
N TYR A 427 -9.29 -11.24 -3.39
CA TYR A 427 -8.89 -10.44 -2.23
C TYR A 427 -8.78 -8.95 -2.55
N GLU A 428 -9.25 -8.52 -3.71
CA GLU A 428 -9.40 -7.12 -4.13
C GLU A 428 -8.14 -6.25 -3.92
N TYR A 429 -7.00 -6.65 -4.45
CA TYR A 429 -5.73 -5.92 -4.29
C TYR A 429 -5.34 -5.67 -2.81
N GLY A 430 -5.64 -6.63 -1.95
CA GLY A 430 -5.32 -6.60 -0.52
C GLY A 430 -3.82 -6.75 -0.21
N GLN A 431 -3.52 -7.00 1.06
CA GLN A 431 -2.15 -7.13 1.58
C GLN A 431 -1.96 -8.49 2.26
N VAL A 432 -0.76 -9.06 2.16
CA VAL A 432 -0.45 -10.39 2.68
C VAL A 432 0.68 -10.32 3.71
N LEU A 433 0.46 -10.96 4.87
CA LEU A 433 1.48 -11.31 5.86
C LEU A 433 1.51 -12.83 6.07
N LEU A 434 2.58 -13.31 6.68
CA LEU A 434 2.78 -14.70 7.06
C LEU A 434 3.04 -14.80 8.57
N ALA A 435 2.35 -15.69 9.26
CA ALA A 435 2.58 -16.03 10.66
C ALA A 435 2.25 -17.51 10.90
N ASP A 436 3.15 -18.27 11.50
CA ASP A 436 2.98 -19.70 11.84
C ASP A 436 2.41 -20.55 10.68
N GLY A 437 2.90 -20.35 9.45
CA GLY A 437 2.42 -21.07 8.27
C GLY A 437 1.01 -20.67 7.82
N GLN A 438 0.46 -19.59 8.35
CA GLN A 438 -0.83 -19.03 7.94
C GLN A 438 -0.62 -17.70 7.21
N LEU A 439 -1.30 -17.52 6.10
CA LEU A 439 -1.39 -16.28 5.35
C LEU A 439 -2.49 -15.42 5.96
N ILE A 440 -2.14 -14.25 6.43
CA ILE A 440 -3.09 -13.24 6.93
C ILE A 440 -3.29 -12.24 5.79
N VAL A 441 -4.48 -12.23 5.19
CA VAL A 441 -4.79 -11.39 4.04
C VAL A 441 -5.80 -10.33 4.42
N LEU A 442 -5.36 -9.07 4.44
CA LEU A 442 -6.28 -7.94 4.54
C LEU A 442 -6.77 -7.60 3.14
N CYS A 443 -8.03 -7.90 2.85
CA CYS A 443 -8.64 -7.71 1.54
C CYS A 443 -8.85 -6.23 1.19
N GLY A 444 -8.92 -5.92 -0.09
CA GLY A 444 -9.13 -4.53 -0.56
C GLY A 444 -10.49 -3.93 -0.16
N ASN A 445 -11.48 -4.75 0.21
CA ASN A 445 -12.78 -4.32 0.76
C ASN A 445 -12.81 -4.20 2.29
N GLY A 446 -11.70 -4.52 2.98
CA GLY A 446 -11.61 -4.46 4.43
C GLY A 446 -11.90 -5.76 5.17
N ASP A 447 -12.20 -6.86 4.46
CA ASP A 447 -12.27 -8.18 5.07
C ASP A 447 -10.88 -8.67 5.51
N LEU A 448 -10.83 -9.46 6.55
CA LEU A 448 -9.65 -10.20 6.95
C LEU A 448 -9.87 -11.68 6.64
N ALA A 449 -8.99 -12.26 5.84
CA ALA A 449 -8.99 -13.66 5.51
C ALA A 449 -7.73 -14.36 6.04
N ILE A 450 -7.89 -15.59 6.51
CA ILE A 450 -6.79 -16.45 6.93
C ILE A 450 -6.79 -17.68 6.03
N ALA A 451 -5.63 -17.99 5.45
CA ALA A 451 -5.45 -19.19 4.64
C ALA A 451 -4.18 -19.93 5.03
N LEU A 452 -4.08 -21.21 4.74
CA LEU A 452 -2.84 -21.96 4.97
C LEU A 452 -1.81 -21.64 3.88
N ALA A 453 -0.56 -21.47 4.28
CA ALA A 453 0.59 -21.34 3.37
C ALA A 453 1.03 -22.72 2.89
N THR A 454 0.24 -23.36 2.01
CA THR A 454 0.50 -24.69 1.48
C THR A 454 0.53 -24.69 -0.05
N PRO A 455 1.45 -25.45 -0.71
CA PRO A 455 1.53 -25.52 -2.16
C PRO A 455 0.54 -26.48 -2.82
N GLU A 456 -0.17 -27.31 -2.04
CA GLU A 456 -1.07 -28.34 -2.54
C GLU A 456 -2.34 -27.73 -3.14
N LYS A 457 -2.95 -26.79 -2.43
CA LYS A 457 -4.20 -26.13 -2.82
C LYS A 457 -4.36 -24.77 -2.10
N HIS A 458 -5.26 -23.96 -2.61
CA HIS A 458 -5.78 -22.83 -1.85
C HIS A 458 -6.70 -23.32 -0.73
N ASP A 459 -6.38 -22.96 0.51
CA ASP A 459 -7.11 -23.44 1.70
C ASP A 459 -7.39 -22.24 2.63
N GLU A 460 -8.52 -21.55 2.39
CA GLU A 460 -9.00 -20.44 3.20
C GLU A 460 -9.73 -20.98 4.42
N LEU A 461 -9.20 -20.70 5.61
CA LEU A 461 -9.75 -21.17 6.89
C LEU A 461 -10.95 -20.35 7.34
N ILE A 462 -10.87 -19.02 7.13
CA ILE A 462 -11.91 -18.08 7.54
C ILE A 462 -11.77 -16.77 6.78
N ARG A 463 -12.91 -16.08 6.62
CA ARG A 463 -12.99 -14.67 6.19
C ARG A 463 -14.07 -13.96 6.98
N PHE A 464 -13.79 -12.74 7.43
CA PHE A 464 -14.75 -11.92 8.17
C PHE A 464 -14.46 -10.43 7.97
N PRO A 465 -15.47 -9.53 8.10
CA PRO A 465 -15.29 -8.10 8.00
C PRO A 465 -14.47 -7.57 9.18
N ALA A 466 -13.29 -6.97 8.90
CA ALA A 466 -12.41 -6.38 9.91
C ALA A 466 -12.58 -4.86 9.98
N ILE A 467 -12.65 -4.18 8.84
CA ILE A 467 -12.90 -2.74 8.69
C ILE A 467 -13.75 -2.50 7.45
N GLU A 468 -14.34 -1.32 7.31
CA GLU A 468 -15.21 -1.01 6.18
C GLU A 468 -14.50 -0.16 5.13
N GLY A 469 -14.76 -0.42 3.83
CA GLY A 469 -14.32 0.39 2.71
C GLY A 469 -12.97 0.02 2.13
N LYS A 470 -12.49 0.86 1.20
CA LYS A 470 -11.23 0.64 0.47
C LYS A 470 -10.04 0.54 1.42
N THR A 471 -9.32 -0.58 1.33
CA THR A 471 -8.26 -0.92 2.26
C THR A 471 -7.03 -1.40 1.50
N TRP A 472 -6.00 -0.52 1.42
CA TRP A 472 -4.72 -0.82 0.79
C TRP A 472 -3.55 -0.76 1.77
N ASN A 473 -3.82 -0.38 3.02
CA ASN A 473 -2.82 -0.34 4.08
C ASN A 473 -2.33 -1.74 4.42
N HIS A 474 -1.04 -1.88 4.65
CA HIS A 474 -0.50 -3.13 5.16
C HIS A 474 -0.97 -3.37 6.60
N PRO A 475 -1.40 -4.58 6.96
CA PRO A 475 -1.59 -4.94 8.36
C PRO A 475 -0.25 -4.95 9.11
N ALA A 476 -0.29 -4.84 10.44
CA ALA A 476 0.88 -4.93 11.30
C ALA A 476 0.61 -5.90 12.44
N ILE A 477 1.62 -6.69 12.82
CA ILE A 477 1.52 -7.66 13.91
C ILE A 477 2.68 -7.46 14.87
N GLY A 478 2.39 -7.19 16.12
CA GLY A 478 3.40 -7.10 17.19
C GLY A 478 2.81 -7.43 18.54
N GLU A 479 3.59 -8.03 19.42
CA GLU A 479 3.20 -8.39 20.78
C GLU A 479 1.92 -9.29 20.83
N GLY A 480 1.62 -10.02 19.74
CA GLY A 480 0.43 -10.86 19.60
C GLY A 480 -0.85 -10.10 19.19
N TYR A 481 -0.73 -8.84 18.83
CA TYR A 481 -1.83 -8.00 18.34
C TYR A 481 -1.72 -7.77 16.83
N LEU A 482 -2.86 -7.88 16.14
CA LEU A 482 -3.00 -7.53 14.73
C LEU A 482 -3.72 -6.19 14.61
N LEU A 483 -3.04 -5.23 14.01
CA LEU A 483 -3.61 -3.92 13.69
C LEU A 483 -3.88 -3.82 12.20
N VAL A 484 -5.07 -3.36 11.86
CA VAL A 484 -5.50 -3.03 10.50
C VAL A 484 -6.07 -1.63 10.46
N ARG A 485 -5.89 -0.94 9.34
CA ARG A 485 -6.48 0.38 9.10
C ARG A 485 -6.73 0.62 7.62
N ASN A 486 -7.55 1.62 7.35
CA ASN A 486 -7.63 2.31 6.07
C ASN A 486 -7.63 3.84 6.30
N ALA A 487 -8.21 4.63 5.39
CA ALA A 487 -8.31 6.07 5.53
C ALA A 487 -9.45 6.54 6.47
N LEU A 488 -10.30 5.63 6.96
CA LEU A 488 -11.52 5.94 7.72
C LEU A 488 -11.44 5.47 9.15
N GLU A 489 -10.95 4.25 9.37
CA GLU A 489 -10.95 3.60 10.66
C GLU A 489 -9.72 2.69 10.86
N MET A 490 -9.47 2.35 12.11
CA MET A 490 -8.47 1.38 12.51
C MET A 490 -9.02 0.45 13.58
N THR A 491 -8.53 -0.79 13.59
CA THR A 491 -9.02 -1.86 14.46
C THR A 491 -7.85 -2.71 14.96
N CYS A 492 -7.93 -3.16 16.21
CA CYS A 492 -6.97 -4.06 16.83
C CYS A 492 -7.66 -5.38 17.21
N PHE A 493 -6.98 -6.50 16.91
CA PHE A 493 -7.39 -7.85 17.30
C PHE A 493 -6.28 -8.51 18.12
N ASP A 494 -6.67 -9.28 19.14
CA ASP A 494 -5.77 -10.22 19.81
C ASP A 494 -5.72 -11.54 19.03
N ILE A 495 -4.53 -11.86 18.51
CA ILE A 495 -4.29 -13.07 17.73
C ILE A 495 -3.30 -14.03 18.38
N ALA A 496 -2.80 -13.73 19.58
CA ALA A 496 -1.87 -14.60 20.28
C ALA A 496 -2.50 -15.96 20.61
N ALA A 497 -1.69 -17.02 20.51
CA ALA A 497 -2.10 -18.34 20.96
C ALA A 497 -2.29 -18.34 22.49
N GLY A 498 -3.38 -18.94 22.96
CA GLY A 498 -3.63 -19.12 24.40
C GLY A 498 -4.17 -17.90 25.16
N ARG A 499 -4.57 -16.82 24.44
CA ARG A 499 -5.31 -15.70 25.01
C ARG A 499 -6.80 -15.77 24.64
#